data_a8cb889c7e92c8cbffad3fd814a2d37c
#
_entry.id   a8cb889c7e92c8cbffad3fd814a2d37c
#
_cell.length_a   1.000
_cell.length_b   1.000
_cell.length_c   1.000
_cell.angle_alpha   90.00
_cell.angle_beta   90.00
_cell.angle_gamma   90.00
#
_symmetry.space_group_name_H-M   'P 1'
#
loop_
_entity.id
_entity.type
_entity.pdbx_description
1 polymer ?
#
loop_
_entity_poly.entity_id
_entity_poly.type
_entity_poly.pdbx_seq_one_letter_code
_entity_poly.pdbx_strand_id
1 'polypeptide(L)'
;MNIYMEKKKTTPFICMLLLAPVLAFAIGHGTRDYRADGTAVSAERGDSIQAALDSICIEGYNLYIAEYVNWVSTDSLLAHYSVDDIGGNIIWQPTVDSWRTLFLDKEQQNILMELSYDMRSRRTVVSYDKHPITEKERTVLEKKNTMFKNAMEQYGDRLRYNPDYGRPNFDFVRIDDNTTRMYMLQGVERSGIIPFGNDFSMDFDNEGNLTAFRQYHRSLIAVPNNGRSTVHSHLKDNPYITPTDICNFLLYHGEMKQTYILSTALDGYILYDAESNSAKFLTKEEMEQINKSNQ
;
A
#
# COMPACT_ATOMS: atom_id res chain seq x y z
N MET A 1 -29.71 4.81 -25.90
CA MET A 1 -29.72 5.68 -24.72
C MET A 1 -28.28 6.18 -24.56
N ASN A 2 -28.00 7.40 -25.07
CA ASN A 2 -26.65 7.96 -25.16
C ASN A 2 -26.20 8.45 -23.78
N ILE A 3 -25.14 7.86 -23.25
CA ILE A 3 -24.44 8.40 -22.08
C ILE A 3 -23.26 9.20 -22.61
N TYR A 4 -23.38 10.51 -22.57
CA TYR A 4 -22.30 11.46 -22.82
C TYR A 4 -21.28 11.32 -21.69
N MET A 5 -20.09 10.81 -22.01
CA MET A 5 -18.92 10.97 -21.14
C MET A 5 -18.26 12.30 -21.46
N GLU A 6 -18.45 13.28 -20.58
CA GLU A 6 -17.67 14.51 -20.59
C GLU A 6 -16.19 14.19 -20.35
N LYS A 7 -15.35 14.49 -21.34
CA LYS A 7 -13.90 14.45 -21.22
C LYS A 7 -13.45 15.53 -20.24
N LYS A 8 -13.28 15.17 -18.96
CA LYS A 8 -12.52 16.01 -18.02
C LYS A 8 -11.05 16.00 -18.48
N LYS A 9 -10.55 17.18 -18.85
CA LYS A 9 -9.14 17.43 -19.10
C LYS A 9 -8.37 17.15 -17.80
N THR A 10 -7.70 16.02 -17.72
CA THR A 10 -6.69 15.75 -16.70
C THR A 10 -5.47 16.59 -17.01
N THR A 11 -5.21 17.58 -16.17
CA THR A 11 -3.94 18.31 -16.17
C THR A 11 -2.85 17.31 -15.77
N PRO A 12 -1.74 17.20 -16.50
CA PRO A 12 -0.66 16.30 -16.10
C PRO A 12 -0.06 16.83 -14.80
N PHE A 13 -0.14 16.04 -13.75
CA PHE A 13 0.53 16.30 -12.48
C PHE A 13 2.03 16.06 -12.70
N ILE A 14 2.77 17.14 -12.98
CA ILE A 14 4.23 17.10 -12.97
C ILE A 14 4.65 17.06 -11.50
N CYS A 15 4.89 15.85 -11.00
CA CYS A 15 5.46 15.64 -9.66
C CYS A 15 6.94 15.99 -9.69
N MET A 16 7.28 17.18 -9.22
CA MET A 16 8.66 17.62 -9.02
C MET A 16 9.20 16.93 -7.76
N LEU A 17 9.91 15.82 -7.95
CA LEU A 17 10.50 15.01 -6.89
C LEU A 17 11.81 15.62 -6.40
N LEU A 18 11.81 16.09 -5.16
CA LEU A 18 13.01 16.44 -4.42
C LEU A 18 13.73 15.16 -3.93
N LEU A 19 15.02 15.08 -4.23
CA LEU A 19 15.93 13.98 -3.91
C LEU A 19 16.23 13.95 -2.40
N ALA A 20 15.86 12.87 -1.73
CA ALA A 20 16.45 12.49 -0.44
C ALA A 20 17.28 11.21 -0.62
N PRO A 21 18.45 11.07 0.00
CA PRO A 21 19.28 9.87 -0.13
C PRO A 21 18.71 8.71 0.69
N VAL A 22 18.51 7.57 0.05
CA VAL A 22 18.13 6.33 0.71
C VAL A 22 19.39 5.62 1.20
N LEU A 23 19.55 5.53 2.52
CA LEU A 23 20.52 4.65 3.17
C LEU A 23 19.95 3.22 3.15
N ALA A 24 20.68 2.30 2.54
CA ALA A 24 20.36 0.88 2.56
C ALA A 24 20.76 0.27 3.91
N PHE A 25 19.78 -0.22 4.67
CA PHE A 25 20.02 -1.04 5.86
C PHE A 25 19.71 -2.51 5.58
N ALA A 26 20.62 -3.36 6.02
CA ALA A 26 20.44 -4.81 6.00
C ALA A 26 19.41 -5.22 7.08
N ILE A 27 18.41 -6.02 6.68
CA ILE A 27 17.30 -6.43 7.54
C ILE A 27 17.62 -7.79 8.17
N GLY A 28 17.73 -7.81 9.49
CA GLY A 28 17.68 -9.03 10.28
C GLY A 28 16.23 -9.39 10.61
N HIS A 29 15.78 -10.58 10.23
CA HIS A 29 14.41 -11.05 10.43
C HIS A 29 14.19 -11.54 11.86
N GLY A 30 13.18 -11.00 12.51
CA GLY A 30 12.66 -11.52 13.78
C GLY A 30 11.18 -11.21 13.92
N THR A 31 10.32 -12.20 13.66
CA THR A 31 8.91 -12.14 14.03
C THR A 31 8.78 -12.33 15.54
N ARG A 32 8.30 -11.34 16.26
CA ARG A 32 7.92 -11.44 17.69
C ARG A 32 6.47 -11.05 17.88
N ASP A 33 5.72 -11.93 18.55
CA ASP A 33 4.40 -11.65 19.09
C ASP A 33 4.51 -10.60 20.20
N TYR A 34 3.78 -9.49 20.08
CA TYR A 34 3.77 -8.40 21.06
C TYR A 34 2.54 -8.49 21.95
N ARG A 35 2.75 -8.73 23.26
CA ARG A 35 1.75 -8.54 24.31
C ARG A 35 1.96 -7.18 24.96
N ALA A 36 0.90 -6.37 25.02
CA ALA A 36 0.91 -5.09 25.72
C ALA A 36 0.58 -5.29 27.20
N ASP A 37 1.50 -4.95 28.11
CA ASP A 37 1.18 -4.69 29.50
C ASP A 37 1.42 -3.20 29.84
N GLY A 38 0.61 -2.67 30.76
CA GLY A 38 0.39 -1.23 30.94
C GLY A 38 1.39 -0.50 31.85
N THR A 39 2.69 -0.79 31.73
CA THR A 39 3.73 -0.08 32.50
C THR A 39 4.40 1.04 31.69
N ALA A 40 4.95 2.05 32.39
CA ALA A 40 5.67 3.17 31.77
C ALA A 40 6.73 2.70 30.77
N VAL A 41 6.82 3.36 29.63
CA VAL A 41 7.72 3.00 28.52
C VAL A 41 9.17 3.02 29.01
N SER A 42 9.75 1.82 29.24
CA SER A 42 11.17 1.65 29.46
C SER A 42 11.95 1.86 28.15
N ALA A 43 13.25 2.14 28.20
CA ALA A 43 14.09 2.27 27.02
C ALA A 43 14.00 1.02 26.10
N GLU A 44 14.01 -0.19 26.68
CA GLU A 44 13.80 -1.46 25.93
C GLU A 44 12.46 -1.53 25.21
N ARG A 45 11.39 -1.00 25.80
CA ARG A 45 10.07 -0.92 25.15
C ARG A 45 10.08 0.12 24.02
N GLY A 46 10.77 1.24 24.21
CA GLY A 46 10.97 2.27 23.18
C GLY A 46 11.68 1.71 21.96
N ASP A 47 12.78 0.99 22.15
CA ASP A 47 13.55 0.35 21.07
C ASP A 47 12.71 -0.70 20.34
N SER A 48 11.89 -1.46 21.06
CA SER A 48 10.97 -2.46 20.49
C SER A 48 9.85 -1.82 19.67
N ILE A 49 9.28 -0.68 20.13
CA ILE A 49 8.28 0.07 19.38
C ILE A 49 8.91 0.65 18.11
N GLN A 50 10.09 1.25 18.21
CA GLN A 50 10.75 1.84 17.04
C GLN A 50 11.10 0.78 15.99
N ALA A 51 11.62 -0.37 16.38
CA ALA A 51 11.90 -1.47 15.45
C ALA A 51 10.64 -1.97 14.72
N ALA A 52 9.49 -2.02 15.41
CA ALA A 52 8.21 -2.34 14.79
C ALA A 52 7.77 -1.26 13.80
N LEU A 53 7.89 0.02 14.16
CA LEU A 53 7.56 1.14 13.29
C LEU A 53 8.43 1.17 12.03
N ASP A 54 9.74 0.91 12.16
CA ASP A 54 10.67 0.87 11.03
C ASP A 54 10.27 -0.23 10.04
N SER A 55 9.92 -1.42 10.53
CA SER A 55 9.44 -2.53 9.69
C SER A 55 8.14 -2.18 8.98
N ILE A 56 7.20 -1.55 9.67
CA ILE A 56 5.91 -1.11 9.11
C ILE A 56 6.14 -0.03 8.02
N CYS A 57 7.06 0.91 8.24
CA CYS A 57 7.39 1.93 7.25
C CYS A 57 7.94 1.34 5.96
N ILE A 58 8.84 0.35 6.05
CA ILE A 58 9.38 -0.36 4.89
C ILE A 58 8.26 -1.07 4.13
N GLU A 59 7.42 -1.81 4.83
CA GLU A 59 6.32 -2.57 4.25
C GLU A 59 5.27 -1.65 3.61
N GLY A 60 4.88 -0.58 4.31
CA GLY A 60 3.92 0.41 3.81
C GLY A 60 4.42 1.16 2.58
N TYR A 61 5.72 1.48 2.53
CA TYR A 61 6.33 2.08 1.36
C TYR A 61 6.38 1.12 0.16
N ASN A 62 6.68 -0.17 0.38
CA ASN A 62 6.63 -1.17 -0.67
C ASN A 62 5.20 -1.35 -1.22
N LEU A 63 4.19 -1.34 -0.36
CA LEU A 63 2.78 -1.37 -0.77
C LEU A 63 2.40 -0.12 -1.57
N TYR A 64 2.84 1.07 -1.12
CA TYR A 64 2.66 2.31 -1.87
C TYR A 64 3.27 2.24 -3.28
N ILE A 65 4.48 1.70 -3.42
CA ILE A 65 5.11 1.56 -4.74
C ILE A 65 4.33 0.57 -5.62
N ALA A 66 3.85 -0.54 -5.06
CA ALA A 66 3.01 -1.50 -5.79
C ALA A 66 1.75 -0.84 -6.34
N GLU A 67 1.00 -0.13 -5.50
CA GLU A 67 -0.20 0.62 -5.91
C GLU A 67 0.11 1.73 -6.92
N TYR A 68 1.15 2.52 -6.67
CA TYR A 68 1.58 3.59 -7.58
C TYR A 68 1.93 3.05 -8.98
N VAL A 69 2.71 1.96 -9.04
CA VAL A 69 3.11 1.33 -10.30
C VAL A 69 1.90 0.73 -11.00
N ASN A 70 0.99 0.10 -10.26
CA ASN A 70 -0.27 -0.43 -10.81
C ASN A 70 -1.14 0.70 -11.39
N TRP A 71 -1.26 1.81 -10.70
CA TRP A 71 -2.04 2.97 -11.14
C TRP A 71 -1.45 3.58 -12.43
N VAL A 72 -0.16 3.95 -12.40
CA VAL A 72 0.51 4.56 -13.56
C VAL A 72 0.49 3.62 -14.78
N SER A 73 0.64 2.32 -14.56
CA SER A 73 0.60 1.35 -15.65
C SER A 73 -0.80 1.17 -16.22
N THR A 74 -1.84 1.21 -15.38
CA THR A 74 -3.24 1.16 -15.84
C THR A 74 -3.60 2.37 -16.68
N ASP A 75 -3.23 3.58 -16.26
CA ASP A 75 -3.44 4.81 -17.05
C ASP A 75 -2.72 4.76 -18.39
N SER A 76 -1.47 4.26 -18.39
CA SER A 76 -0.68 4.08 -19.61
C SER A 76 -1.32 3.07 -20.57
N LEU A 77 -1.84 1.96 -20.05
CA LEU A 77 -2.51 0.93 -20.82
C LEU A 77 -3.80 1.46 -21.46
N LEU A 78 -4.66 2.12 -20.68
CA LEU A 78 -5.95 2.63 -21.14
C LEU A 78 -5.84 3.78 -22.14
N ALA A 79 -4.67 4.37 -22.30
CA ALA A 79 -4.39 5.30 -23.39
C ALA A 79 -4.25 4.60 -24.75
N HIS A 80 -4.04 3.26 -24.79
CA HIS A 80 -3.75 2.50 -26.02
C HIS A 80 -4.72 1.34 -26.26
N TYR A 81 -5.33 0.78 -25.20
CA TYR A 81 -6.19 -0.41 -25.26
C TYR A 81 -7.55 -0.15 -24.61
N SER A 82 -8.57 -0.87 -25.07
CA SER A 82 -9.87 -0.91 -24.40
C SER A 82 -9.82 -1.87 -23.20
N VAL A 83 -10.63 -1.61 -22.18
CA VAL A 83 -10.81 -2.53 -21.03
C VAL A 83 -11.24 -3.93 -21.51
N ASP A 84 -12.03 -4.00 -22.62
CA ASP A 84 -12.51 -5.26 -23.18
C ASP A 84 -11.41 -6.13 -23.80
N ASP A 85 -10.25 -5.54 -24.10
CA ASP A 85 -9.09 -6.25 -24.66
C ASP A 85 -8.20 -6.88 -23.60
N ILE A 86 -8.44 -6.54 -22.31
CA ILE A 86 -7.58 -6.86 -21.19
C ILE A 86 -8.10 -8.08 -20.45
N GLY A 87 -7.25 -9.12 -20.34
CA GLY A 87 -7.54 -10.35 -19.61
C GLY A 87 -7.01 -10.38 -18.17
N GLY A 88 -6.28 -9.36 -17.76
CA GLY A 88 -5.71 -9.23 -16.43
C GLY A 88 -4.34 -8.58 -16.39
N ASN A 89 -3.79 -8.48 -15.19
CA ASN A 89 -2.44 -8.00 -15.00
C ASN A 89 -1.65 -8.85 -13.98
N ILE A 90 -0.35 -8.77 -14.09
CA ILE A 90 0.59 -9.30 -13.10
C ILE A 90 1.44 -8.12 -12.63
N ILE A 91 1.49 -7.91 -11.33
CA ILE A 91 2.46 -7.01 -10.71
C ILE A 91 3.30 -7.81 -9.71
N TRP A 92 4.61 -7.65 -9.76
CA TRP A 92 5.52 -8.30 -8.82
C TRP A 92 6.83 -7.53 -8.70
N GLN A 93 7.59 -7.87 -7.70
CA GLN A 93 8.89 -7.32 -7.39
C GLN A 93 9.99 -8.33 -7.76
N PRO A 94 10.59 -8.26 -8.97
CA PRO A 94 11.63 -9.20 -9.41
C PRO A 94 12.88 -9.14 -8.54
N THR A 95 13.21 -7.94 -8.03
CA THR A 95 14.31 -7.68 -7.11
C THR A 95 13.86 -6.66 -6.08
N VAL A 96 14.59 -6.47 -4.99
CA VAL A 96 14.28 -5.51 -3.92
C VAL A 96 14.13 -4.06 -4.42
N ASP A 97 14.74 -3.74 -5.56
CA ASP A 97 14.78 -2.36 -6.10
C ASP A 97 13.93 -2.20 -7.37
N SER A 98 13.23 -3.22 -7.83
CA SER A 98 12.50 -3.13 -9.10
C SER A 98 11.09 -3.71 -9.02
N TRP A 99 10.16 -3.02 -9.64
CA TRP A 99 8.79 -3.50 -9.85
C TRP A 99 8.52 -3.68 -11.34
N ARG A 100 7.68 -4.65 -11.65
CA ARG A 100 7.29 -4.96 -13.02
C ARG A 100 5.78 -5.22 -13.07
N THR A 101 5.10 -4.57 -14.02
CA THR A 101 3.69 -4.82 -14.32
C THR A 101 3.57 -5.29 -15.74
N LEU A 102 2.82 -6.36 -15.96
CA LEU A 102 2.44 -6.87 -17.28
C LEU A 102 0.93 -6.86 -17.40
N PHE A 103 0.42 -6.38 -18.51
CA PHE A 103 -0.99 -6.52 -18.88
C PHE A 103 -1.13 -7.55 -19.98
N LEU A 104 -2.08 -8.46 -19.78
CA LEU A 104 -2.33 -9.57 -20.67
C LEU A 104 -3.53 -9.29 -21.59
N ASP A 105 -3.49 -9.86 -22.78
CA ASP A 105 -4.66 -9.91 -23.65
C ASP A 105 -5.77 -10.78 -23.02
N LYS A 106 -6.99 -10.68 -23.58
CA LYS A 106 -8.19 -11.33 -23.05
C LYS A 106 -8.03 -12.83 -22.85
N GLU A 107 -7.29 -13.49 -23.74
CA GLU A 107 -7.00 -14.92 -23.70
C GLU A 107 -5.85 -15.26 -22.75
N GLN A 108 -5.18 -14.26 -22.17
CA GLN A 108 -4.00 -14.41 -21.30
C GLN A 108 -2.85 -15.18 -21.97
N GLN A 109 -2.71 -15.00 -23.29
CA GLN A 109 -1.65 -15.66 -24.07
C GLN A 109 -0.51 -14.70 -24.40
N ASN A 110 -0.78 -13.41 -24.50
CA ASN A 110 0.20 -12.40 -24.86
C ASN A 110 0.23 -11.27 -23.86
N ILE A 111 1.41 -10.68 -23.69
CA ILE A 111 1.60 -9.41 -23.01
C ILE A 111 1.28 -8.29 -24.00
N LEU A 112 0.37 -7.40 -23.61
CA LEU A 112 0.00 -6.20 -24.38
C LEU A 112 0.89 -5.01 -24.06
N MET A 113 1.26 -4.90 -22.80
CA MET A 113 2.08 -3.81 -22.28
C MET A 113 2.88 -4.29 -21.07
N GLU A 114 4.11 -3.84 -20.99
CA GLU A 114 4.97 -3.98 -19.85
C GLU A 114 5.37 -2.62 -19.30
N LEU A 115 5.34 -2.47 -17.98
CA LEU A 115 5.94 -1.34 -17.26
C LEU A 115 6.96 -1.88 -16.27
N SER A 116 8.17 -1.33 -16.31
CA SER A 116 9.24 -1.58 -15.33
C SER A 116 9.52 -0.29 -14.56
N TYR A 117 9.60 -0.39 -13.24
CA TYR A 117 9.95 0.70 -12.33
C TYR A 117 11.18 0.34 -11.52
N ASP A 118 12.21 1.19 -11.61
CA ASP A 118 13.42 1.07 -10.81
C ASP A 118 13.37 2.05 -9.62
N MET A 119 13.38 1.53 -8.40
CA MET A 119 13.21 2.31 -7.17
C MET A 119 14.41 3.21 -6.87
N ARG A 120 15.63 2.84 -7.30
CA ARG A 120 16.84 3.63 -7.03
C ARG A 120 16.91 4.87 -7.91
N SER A 121 16.70 4.67 -9.21
CA SER A 121 16.72 5.76 -10.19
C SER A 121 15.37 6.47 -10.31
N ARG A 122 14.30 5.90 -9.73
CA ARG A 122 12.89 6.32 -9.88
C ARG A 122 12.46 6.41 -11.35
N ARG A 123 13.04 5.55 -12.18
CA ARG A 123 12.80 5.53 -13.62
C ARG A 123 11.72 4.51 -13.95
N THR A 124 10.74 4.98 -14.72
CA THR A 124 9.72 4.15 -15.36
C THR A 124 10.09 3.92 -16.83
N VAL A 125 9.96 2.67 -17.29
CA VAL A 125 10.08 2.29 -18.69
C VAL A 125 8.81 1.56 -19.08
N VAL A 126 8.15 1.99 -20.15
CA VAL A 126 6.95 1.36 -20.69
C VAL A 126 7.27 0.80 -22.08
N SER A 127 6.85 -0.44 -22.34
CA SER A 127 6.90 -1.09 -23.64
C SER A 127 5.50 -1.55 -24.04
N TYR A 128 5.14 -1.32 -25.30
CA TYR A 128 3.92 -1.82 -25.93
C TYR A 128 4.21 -2.92 -26.95
N ASP A 129 5.41 -3.53 -26.88
CA ASP A 129 5.79 -4.62 -27.75
C ASP A 129 5.01 -5.88 -27.36
N LYS A 130 3.98 -6.20 -28.16
CA LYS A 130 3.18 -7.40 -27.93
C LYS A 130 4.00 -8.66 -28.17
N HIS A 131 4.04 -9.54 -27.18
CA HIS A 131 4.76 -10.80 -27.24
C HIS A 131 4.05 -11.90 -26.43
N PRO A 132 4.29 -13.20 -26.74
CA PRO A 132 3.75 -14.29 -25.93
C PRO A 132 4.24 -14.21 -24.47
N ILE A 133 3.35 -14.58 -23.54
CA ILE A 133 3.74 -14.74 -22.13
C ILE A 133 4.78 -15.85 -21.98
N THR A 134 5.88 -15.55 -21.27
CA THR A 134 6.92 -16.54 -20.99
C THR A 134 6.48 -17.52 -19.90
N GLU A 135 7.15 -18.67 -19.81
CA GLU A 135 6.89 -19.67 -18.76
C GLU A 135 7.05 -19.10 -17.35
N LYS A 136 8.08 -18.28 -17.14
CA LYS A 136 8.30 -17.61 -15.85
C LYS A 136 7.15 -16.66 -15.48
N GLU A 137 6.67 -15.87 -16.42
CA GLU A 137 5.57 -14.94 -16.21
C GLU A 137 4.24 -15.70 -15.99
N ARG A 138 4.03 -16.79 -16.71
CA ARG A 138 2.89 -17.67 -16.51
C ARG A 138 2.87 -18.27 -15.10
N THR A 139 4.01 -18.74 -14.60
CA THR A 139 4.13 -19.23 -13.23
C THR A 139 3.75 -18.16 -12.20
N VAL A 140 4.17 -16.91 -12.41
CA VAL A 140 3.79 -15.80 -11.51
C VAL A 140 2.28 -15.53 -11.58
N LEU A 141 1.69 -15.53 -12.78
CA LEU A 141 0.25 -15.36 -12.98
C LEU A 141 -0.55 -16.46 -12.27
N GLU A 142 -0.18 -17.71 -12.47
CA GLU A 142 -0.85 -18.88 -11.88
C GLU A 142 -0.77 -18.85 -10.35
N LYS A 143 0.41 -18.50 -9.80
CA LYS A 143 0.57 -18.33 -8.35
C LYS A 143 -0.33 -17.23 -7.82
N LYS A 144 -0.36 -16.04 -8.47
CA LYS A 144 -1.24 -14.93 -8.10
C LYS A 144 -2.71 -15.35 -8.12
N ASN A 145 -3.14 -16.02 -9.20
CA ASN A 145 -4.53 -16.48 -9.34
C ASN A 145 -4.90 -17.49 -8.26
N THR A 146 -3.98 -18.41 -7.91
CA THR A 146 -4.18 -19.38 -6.84
C THR A 146 -4.34 -18.69 -5.48
N MET A 147 -3.45 -17.76 -5.15
CA MET A 147 -3.55 -16.97 -3.90
C MET A 147 -4.85 -16.19 -3.84
N PHE A 148 -5.22 -15.50 -4.93
CA PHE A 148 -6.48 -14.73 -4.98
C PHE A 148 -7.71 -15.63 -4.81
N LYS A 149 -7.74 -16.77 -5.50
CA LYS A 149 -8.80 -17.76 -5.37
C LYS A 149 -8.92 -18.25 -3.92
N ASN A 150 -7.81 -18.69 -3.31
CA ASN A 150 -7.79 -19.18 -1.94
C ASN A 150 -8.26 -18.09 -0.94
N ALA A 151 -7.91 -16.83 -1.16
CA ALA A 151 -8.39 -15.71 -0.37
C ALA A 151 -9.91 -15.55 -0.47
N MET A 152 -10.44 -15.55 -1.69
CA MET A 152 -11.88 -15.35 -1.91
C MET A 152 -12.72 -16.53 -1.39
N GLU A 153 -12.26 -17.76 -1.55
CA GLU A 153 -12.93 -18.93 -1.03
C GLU A 153 -13.00 -18.96 0.49
N GLN A 154 -11.94 -18.53 1.17
CA GLN A 154 -11.86 -18.59 2.65
C GLN A 154 -12.42 -17.34 3.34
N TYR A 155 -12.25 -16.16 2.76
CA TYR A 155 -12.55 -14.89 3.42
C TYR A 155 -13.37 -13.90 2.59
N GLY A 156 -13.77 -14.23 1.36
CA GLY A 156 -14.53 -13.33 0.50
C GLY A 156 -15.74 -12.70 1.18
N ASP A 157 -16.48 -13.47 1.97
CA ASP A 157 -17.63 -12.98 2.74
C ASP A 157 -17.27 -11.99 3.87
N ARG A 158 -16.00 -11.94 4.28
CA ARG A 158 -15.51 -11.05 5.33
C ARG A 158 -14.91 -9.77 4.77
N LEU A 159 -14.49 -9.78 3.51
CA LEU A 159 -13.93 -8.60 2.86
C LEU A 159 -15.04 -7.56 2.66
N ARG A 160 -14.84 -6.38 3.19
CA ARG A 160 -15.79 -5.28 3.10
C ARG A 160 -15.13 -4.08 2.44
N TYR A 161 -15.86 -3.42 1.56
CA TYR A 161 -15.50 -2.13 0.98
C TYR A 161 -16.75 -1.27 0.83
N ASN A 162 -16.57 0.01 0.64
CA ASN A 162 -17.67 0.94 0.41
C ASN A 162 -17.75 1.26 -1.10
N PRO A 163 -18.76 0.74 -1.83
CA PRO A 163 -18.89 0.94 -3.26
C PRO A 163 -19.15 2.40 -3.67
N ASP A 164 -19.63 3.25 -2.74
CA ASP A 164 -19.85 4.68 -3.01
C ASP A 164 -18.53 5.45 -3.19
N TYR A 165 -17.42 4.89 -2.76
CA TYR A 165 -16.10 5.48 -2.92
C TYR A 165 -15.34 4.90 -4.12
N GLY A 166 -15.47 3.63 -4.39
CA GLY A 166 -14.80 2.95 -5.49
C GLY A 166 -14.64 1.45 -5.23
N ARG A 167 -14.11 0.74 -6.22
CA ARG A 167 -13.82 -0.69 -6.10
C ARG A 167 -12.54 -0.90 -5.29
N PRO A 168 -12.40 -2.04 -4.59
CA PRO A 168 -11.17 -2.35 -3.88
C PRO A 168 -10.04 -2.68 -4.85
N ASN A 169 -8.81 -2.32 -4.45
CA ASN A 169 -7.59 -2.72 -5.10
C ASN A 169 -6.98 -3.92 -4.38
N PHE A 170 -6.28 -4.77 -5.13
CA PHE A 170 -5.59 -5.95 -4.59
C PHE A 170 -4.13 -5.94 -5.06
N ASP A 171 -3.21 -5.82 -4.11
CA ASP A 171 -1.79 -5.83 -4.36
C ASP A 171 -1.08 -6.96 -3.64
N PHE A 172 0.02 -7.43 -4.24
CA PHE A 172 0.85 -8.51 -3.71
C PHE A 172 2.25 -7.98 -3.43
N VAL A 173 2.65 -8.06 -2.19
CA VAL A 173 3.97 -7.63 -1.70
C VAL A 173 4.72 -8.84 -1.16
N ARG A 174 5.96 -9.01 -1.57
CA ARG A 174 6.84 -10.03 -0.98
C ARG A 174 7.31 -9.54 0.38
N ILE A 175 7.04 -10.29 1.43
CA ILE A 175 7.45 -9.99 2.80
C ILE A 175 8.83 -10.58 3.08
N ASP A 176 9.03 -11.84 2.69
CA ASP A 176 10.29 -12.57 2.80
C ASP A 176 10.39 -13.64 1.71
N ASP A 177 11.38 -14.54 1.81
CA ASP A 177 11.61 -15.58 0.81
C ASP A 177 10.48 -16.63 0.75
N ASN A 178 9.68 -16.76 1.80
CA ASN A 178 8.65 -17.77 1.94
C ASN A 178 7.23 -17.19 2.00
N THR A 179 7.10 -15.86 2.14
CA THR A 179 5.81 -15.20 2.40
C THR A 179 5.52 -14.14 1.35
N THR A 180 4.40 -14.29 0.67
CA THR A 180 3.76 -13.23 -0.12
C THR A 180 2.52 -12.76 0.60
N ARG A 181 2.37 -11.45 0.77
CA ARG A 181 1.18 -10.82 1.37
C ARG A 181 0.34 -10.16 0.31
N MET A 182 -0.92 -10.55 0.24
CA MET A 182 -1.94 -9.85 -0.54
C MET A 182 -2.60 -8.81 0.35
N TYR A 183 -2.69 -7.59 -0.13
CA TYR A 183 -3.47 -6.52 0.48
C TYR A 183 -4.76 -6.30 -0.29
N MET A 184 -5.81 -5.94 0.43
CA MET A 184 -7.01 -5.33 -0.12
C MET A 184 -7.14 -3.92 0.47
N LEU A 185 -7.17 -2.92 -0.41
CA LEU A 185 -7.32 -1.51 -0.08
C LEU A 185 -8.63 -0.96 -0.62
N GLN A 186 -9.24 -0.02 0.09
CA GLN A 186 -10.39 0.72 -0.42
C GLN A 186 -9.94 1.63 -1.57
N GLY A 187 -10.41 1.37 -2.77
CA GLY A 187 -10.23 2.29 -3.90
C GLY A 187 -11.06 3.55 -3.75
N VAL A 188 -10.61 4.66 -4.35
CA VAL A 188 -11.29 5.95 -4.31
C VAL A 188 -11.35 6.58 -5.68
N GLU A 189 -12.56 6.85 -6.15
CA GLU A 189 -12.83 7.56 -7.41
C GLU A 189 -13.01 9.08 -7.20
N ARG A 190 -12.99 9.53 -5.94
CA ARG A 190 -13.18 10.94 -5.55
C ARG A 190 -11.84 11.56 -5.13
N SER A 191 -11.50 12.70 -5.70
CA SER A 191 -10.35 13.48 -5.25
C SER A 191 -10.63 14.19 -3.92
N GLY A 192 -9.57 14.56 -3.20
CA GLY A 192 -9.66 15.41 -2.02
C GLY A 192 -9.83 14.68 -0.70
N ILE A 193 -9.73 13.35 -0.68
CA ILE A 193 -9.81 12.52 0.54
C ILE A 193 -8.70 11.49 0.60
N ILE A 194 -8.34 11.08 1.81
CA ILE A 194 -7.51 9.92 2.11
C ILE A 194 -8.42 8.84 2.67
N PRO A 195 -8.50 7.65 2.06
CA PRO A 195 -9.37 6.57 2.49
C PRO A 195 -8.65 5.63 3.46
N PHE A 196 -8.60 5.96 4.74
CA PHE A 196 -8.14 5.00 5.73
C PHE A 196 -9.22 3.97 6.02
N GLY A 197 -8.83 2.69 6.11
CA GLY A 197 -9.74 1.61 6.50
C GLY A 197 -10.41 0.85 5.36
N ASN A 198 -11.27 -0.11 5.71
CA ASN A 198 -11.74 -1.18 4.83
C ASN A 198 -10.57 -1.93 4.18
N ASP A 199 -9.59 -2.27 4.98
CA ASP A 199 -8.29 -2.77 4.57
C ASP A 199 -7.95 -4.08 5.26
N PHE A 200 -7.40 -4.99 4.49
CA PHE A 200 -7.12 -6.36 4.92
C PHE A 200 -5.76 -6.80 4.39
N SER A 201 -5.15 -7.76 5.06
CA SER A 201 -4.04 -8.51 4.48
C SER A 201 -4.19 -10.02 4.69
N MET A 202 -3.63 -10.77 3.75
CA MET A 202 -3.62 -12.22 3.73
C MET A 202 -2.22 -12.70 3.37
N ASP A 203 -1.62 -13.54 4.21
CA ASP A 203 -0.30 -14.09 3.98
C ASP A 203 -0.41 -15.45 3.32
N PHE A 204 0.47 -15.71 2.37
CA PHE A 204 0.54 -16.95 1.60
C PHE A 204 1.95 -17.49 1.61
N ASP A 205 2.07 -18.81 1.71
CA ASP A 205 3.33 -19.53 1.50
C ASP A 205 3.73 -19.59 0.01
N ASN A 206 4.83 -20.27 -0.28
CA ASN A 206 5.33 -20.42 -1.64
C ASN A 206 4.44 -21.27 -2.54
N GLU A 207 3.62 -22.14 -1.98
CA GLU A 207 2.63 -22.98 -2.65
C GLU A 207 1.31 -22.23 -2.90
N GLY A 208 1.14 -21.01 -2.34
CA GLY A 208 -0.07 -20.21 -2.45
C GLY A 208 -1.14 -20.59 -1.43
N ASN A 209 -0.80 -21.35 -0.38
CA ASN A 209 -1.71 -21.64 0.72
C ASN A 209 -1.79 -20.44 1.64
N LEU A 210 -3.00 -20.12 2.08
CA LEU A 210 -3.24 -19.02 3.01
C LEU A 210 -2.81 -19.41 4.42
N THR A 211 -1.93 -18.61 5.02
CA THR A 211 -1.32 -18.87 6.34
C THR A 211 -1.80 -17.89 7.41
N ALA A 212 -2.20 -16.67 7.03
CA ALA A 212 -2.74 -15.69 7.95
C ALA A 212 -3.76 -14.77 7.28
N PHE A 213 -4.70 -14.25 8.09
CA PHE A 213 -5.66 -13.22 7.70
C PHE A 213 -5.68 -12.13 8.77
N ARG A 214 -5.66 -10.86 8.32
CA ARG A 214 -5.71 -9.69 9.21
C ARG A 214 -6.64 -8.64 8.63
N GLN A 215 -7.49 -8.09 9.50
CA GLN A 215 -8.25 -6.87 9.25
C GLN A 215 -7.61 -5.74 10.07
N TYR A 216 -7.23 -4.64 9.43
CA TYR A 216 -6.60 -3.51 10.12
C TYR A 216 -7.64 -2.55 10.69
N HIS A 217 -8.61 -2.12 9.89
CA HIS A 217 -9.69 -1.23 10.34
C HIS A 217 -11.06 -1.87 10.13
N ARG A 218 -12.00 -1.53 11.02
CA ARG A 218 -13.38 -2.07 10.97
C ARG A 218 -14.27 -1.36 9.96
N SER A 219 -13.91 -0.12 9.60
CA SER A 219 -14.70 0.73 8.70
C SER A 219 -13.82 1.73 7.98
N LEU A 220 -14.35 2.32 6.91
CA LEU A 220 -13.71 3.41 6.18
C LEU A 220 -13.72 4.68 7.03
N ILE A 221 -12.56 5.35 7.07
CA ILE A 221 -12.33 6.66 7.65
C ILE A 221 -11.88 7.57 6.51
N ALA A 222 -12.82 8.28 5.89
CA ALA A 222 -12.52 9.22 4.80
C ALA A 222 -12.11 10.57 5.38
N VAL A 223 -10.84 10.93 5.24
CA VAL A 223 -10.27 12.17 5.78
C VAL A 223 -9.98 13.14 4.64
N PRO A 224 -10.43 14.42 4.72
CA PRO A 224 -10.06 15.43 3.73
C PRO A 224 -8.55 15.65 3.68
N ASN A 225 -8.00 15.80 2.45
CA ASN A 225 -6.54 15.98 2.23
C ASN A 225 -6.12 17.45 2.04
N ASN A 226 -6.94 18.41 2.49
CA ASN A 226 -6.70 19.85 2.37
C ASN A 226 -6.18 20.50 3.67
N GLY A 227 -5.85 19.70 4.67
CA GLY A 227 -5.25 20.14 5.94
C GLY A 227 -3.74 20.24 5.91
N ARG A 228 -3.13 20.50 7.08
CA ARG A 228 -1.67 20.43 7.28
C ARG A 228 -1.20 19.01 7.65
N SER A 229 -2.06 18.27 8.32
CA SER A 229 -1.85 16.88 8.75
C SER A 229 -3.20 16.20 8.98
N THR A 230 -3.19 14.89 9.13
CA THR A 230 -4.37 14.14 9.55
C THR A 230 -4.16 13.47 10.90
N VAL A 231 -5.27 13.09 11.55
CA VAL A 231 -5.24 12.25 12.74
C VAL A 231 -6.42 11.28 12.71
N HIS A 232 -6.18 10.03 13.02
CA HIS A 232 -7.20 9.03 13.34
C HIS A 232 -6.75 8.14 14.49
N SER A 233 -7.63 7.27 15.00
CA SER A 233 -7.34 6.47 16.19
C SER A 233 -7.27 4.99 15.87
N HIS A 234 -6.32 4.31 16.51
CA HIS A 234 -6.21 2.87 16.50
C HIS A 234 -6.61 2.25 17.83
N LEU A 235 -7.29 1.11 17.74
CA LEU A 235 -7.75 0.33 18.88
C LEU A 235 -6.65 -0.63 19.33
N LYS A 236 -6.91 -1.32 20.48
CA LYS A 236 -5.93 -2.23 21.10
C LYS A 236 -5.45 -3.37 20.19
N ASP A 237 -6.31 -3.82 19.26
CA ASP A 237 -5.99 -4.93 18.38
C ASP A 237 -4.97 -4.56 17.29
N ASN A 238 -4.90 -3.27 16.93
CA ASN A 238 -3.93 -2.70 15.97
C ASN A 238 -3.32 -1.44 16.59
N PRO A 239 -2.34 -1.55 17.51
CA PRO A 239 -1.84 -0.41 18.27
C PRO A 239 -0.92 0.52 17.47
N TYR A 240 -0.35 0.04 16.38
CA TYR A 240 0.60 0.79 15.54
C TYR A 240 -0.10 1.38 14.31
N ILE A 241 0.55 2.35 13.65
CA ILE A 241 0.26 2.67 12.25
C ILE A 241 0.35 1.40 11.41
N THR A 242 -0.43 1.27 10.37
CA THR A 242 -0.42 0.08 9.50
C THR A 242 0.26 0.35 8.17
N PRO A 243 0.73 -0.68 7.46
CA PRO A 243 1.24 -0.52 6.09
C PRO A 243 0.21 0.12 5.15
N THR A 244 -1.09 -0.16 5.37
CA THR A 244 -2.20 0.39 4.59
C THR A 244 -2.44 1.88 4.87
N ASP A 245 -2.23 2.35 6.12
CA ASP A 245 -2.28 3.78 6.44
C ASP A 245 -1.18 4.54 5.70
N ILE A 246 0.05 4.00 5.73
CA ILE A 246 1.20 4.60 5.07
C ILE A 246 0.97 4.67 3.57
N CYS A 247 0.54 3.55 2.96
CA CYS A 247 0.23 3.49 1.54
C CYS A 247 -0.83 4.53 1.15
N ASN A 248 -1.98 4.53 1.83
CA ASN A 248 -3.06 5.45 1.54
C ASN A 248 -2.66 6.91 1.79
N PHE A 249 -1.89 7.18 2.85
CA PHE A 249 -1.37 8.51 3.07
C PHE A 249 -0.47 8.96 1.91
N LEU A 250 0.51 8.16 1.52
CA LEU A 250 1.45 8.48 0.44
C LEU A 250 0.77 8.65 -0.93
N LEU A 251 -0.33 7.93 -1.20
CA LEU A 251 -1.09 8.07 -2.45
C LEU A 251 -1.94 9.34 -2.50
N TYR A 252 -2.53 9.74 -1.37
CA TYR A 252 -3.62 10.71 -1.35
C TYR A 252 -3.36 11.97 -0.50
N HIS A 253 -2.18 12.11 0.13
CA HIS A 253 -1.93 13.17 1.14
C HIS A 253 -1.96 14.61 0.58
N GLY A 254 -1.92 14.81 -0.74
CA GLY A 254 -1.87 16.14 -1.34
C GLY A 254 -0.58 16.88 -0.94
N GLU A 255 -0.72 18.01 -0.22
CA GLU A 255 0.43 18.79 0.30
C GLU A 255 0.79 18.45 1.75
N MET A 256 0.03 17.56 2.39
CA MET A 256 0.34 17.15 3.77
C MET A 256 1.61 16.32 3.83
N LYS A 257 2.41 16.55 4.86
CA LYS A 257 3.67 15.82 5.07
C LYS A 257 3.56 14.79 6.17
N GLN A 258 2.57 14.91 7.06
CA GLN A 258 2.48 14.14 8.29
C GLN A 258 1.09 13.62 8.56
N THR A 259 1.02 12.41 9.10
CA THR A 259 -0.19 11.84 9.69
C THR A 259 0.08 11.34 11.10
N TYR A 260 -0.92 11.45 11.96
CA TYR A 260 -0.85 11.04 13.36
C TYR A 260 -1.85 9.93 13.63
N ILE A 261 -1.44 8.92 14.35
CA ILE A 261 -2.27 7.82 14.84
C ILE A 261 -2.36 7.94 16.36
N LEU A 262 -3.55 8.18 16.90
CA LEU A 262 -3.79 8.06 18.33
C LEU A 262 -3.88 6.57 18.69
N SER A 263 -2.86 6.06 19.35
CA SER A 263 -2.84 4.66 19.81
C SER A 263 -3.40 4.54 21.22
N THR A 264 -4.58 3.94 21.34
CA THR A 264 -5.21 3.73 22.65
C THR A 264 -4.51 2.66 23.50
N ALA A 265 -3.77 1.75 22.88
CA ALA A 265 -3.01 0.71 23.56
C ALA A 265 -1.64 1.18 24.05
N LEU A 266 -1.01 2.08 23.31
CA LEU A 266 0.31 2.65 23.66
C LEU A 266 0.17 3.90 24.55
N ASP A 267 -1.06 4.42 24.68
CA ASP A 267 -1.38 5.65 25.41
C ASP A 267 -0.62 6.88 24.91
N GLY A 268 -0.52 7.03 23.58
CA GLY A 268 0.21 8.11 22.95
C GLY A 268 -0.11 8.21 21.45
N TYR A 269 0.78 8.83 20.71
CA TYR A 269 0.62 9.04 19.28
C TYR A 269 1.76 8.40 18.51
N ILE A 270 1.47 7.98 17.27
CA ILE A 270 2.49 7.65 16.29
C ILE A 270 2.43 8.72 15.22
N LEU A 271 3.54 9.42 15.03
CA LEU A 271 3.74 10.36 13.95
C LEU A 271 4.42 9.63 12.79
N TYR A 272 3.81 9.66 11.62
CA TYR A 272 4.45 9.27 10.36
C TYR A 272 4.76 10.52 9.55
N ASP A 273 5.98 10.58 9.01
CA ASP A 273 6.47 11.64 8.14
C ASP A 273 6.77 11.08 6.74
N ALA A 274 6.07 11.62 5.73
CA ALA A 274 6.15 11.15 4.35
C ALA A 274 7.48 11.51 3.66
N GLU A 275 8.13 12.62 4.06
CA GLU A 275 9.38 13.06 3.43
C GLU A 275 10.54 12.13 3.79
N SER A 276 10.59 11.69 5.05
CA SER A 276 11.61 10.77 5.54
C SER A 276 11.21 9.31 5.47
N ASN A 277 9.95 8.99 5.15
CA ASN A 277 9.36 7.67 5.25
C ASN A 277 9.67 7.02 6.60
N SER A 278 9.41 7.72 7.67
CA SER A 278 9.71 7.25 9.02
C SER A 278 8.54 7.50 9.98
N ALA A 279 8.43 6.65 10.98
CA ALA A 279 7.47 6.82 12.05
C ALA A 279 8.17 6.84 13.41
N LYS A 280 7.57 7.57 14.36
CA LYS A 280 8.03 7.59 15.75
C LYS A 280 6.85 7.64 16.71
N PHE A 281 7.05 7.06 17.87
CA PHE A 281 6.12 7.19 18.97
C PHE A 281 6.32 8.54 19.68
N LEU A 282 5.21 9.18 20.05
CA LEU A 282 5.16 10.42 20.83
C LEU A 282 4.27 10.21 22.05
N THR A 283 4.75 10.61 23.22
CA THR A 283 3.91 10.71 24.42
C THR A 283 2.85 11.81 24.26
N LYS A 284 1.86 11.83 25.13
CA LYS A 284 0.84 12.89 25.13
C LYS A 284 1.47 14.26 25.41
N GLU A 285 2.47 14.32 26.29
CA GLU A 285 3.19 15.53 26.66
C GLU A 285 3.97 16.09 25.47
N GLU A 286 4.66 15.24 24.71
CA GLU A 286 5.37 15.65 23.48
C GLU A 286 4.40 16.18 22.42
N MET A 287 3.24 15.52 22.25
CA MET A 287 2.21 15.99 21.34
C MET A 287 1.62 17.35 21.77
N GLU A 288 1.41 17.58 23.06
CA GLU A 288 1.00 18.89 23.57
C GLU A 288 2.03 19.98 23.28
N GLN A 289 3.33 19.69 23.40
CA GLN A 289 4.41 20.63 23.06
C GLN A 289 4.39 20.99 21.57
N ILE A 290 4.22 19.99 20.69
CA ILE A 290 4.11 20.20 19.24
C ILE A 290 2.89 21.13 18.94
N ASN A 291 1.74 20.86 19.54
CA ASN A 291 0.54 21.67 19.33
C ASN A 291 0.71 23.13 19.80
N LYS A 292 1.43 23.37 20.90
CA LYS A 292 1.75 24.73 21.39
C LYS A 292 2.71 25.48 20.49
N SER A 293 3.66 24.76 19.85
CA SER A 293 4.64 25.39 18.96
C SER A 293 4.06 25.74 17.57
N ASN A 294 2.92 25.16 17.22
CA ASN A 294 2.24 25.39 15.93
C ASN A 294 1.11 26.44 16.00
N GLN A 295 0.88 27.03 17.18
CA GLN A 295 -0.05 28.15 17.41
C GLN A 295 0.66 29.49 17.33
#